data_933221b954c56aef234ea68890544a4c
#
_entry.id   933221b954c56aef234ea68890544a4c
#
_cell.length_a   1.000
_cell.length_b   1.000
_cell.length_c   1.000
_cell.angle_alpha   90.00
_cell.angle_beta   90.00
_cell.angle_gamma   90.00
#
_symmetry.space_group_name_H-M   'P 1'
#
loop_
_entity.id
_entity.type
_entity.pdbx_description
1 polymer ?
#
loop_
_entity_poly.entity_id
_entity_poly.type
_entity_poly.pdbx_seq_one_letter_code
_entity_poly.pdbx_strand_id
1 'polypeptide(L)'
;MNLRTIIIFALLMCACILPLHAQVGEQRHNFAVGVNGGINLNSVSFSPSVKQKNLMGINGGVTARYISEKYFSMICGAQIELNFSQHGWDEYYEDYPTLSYTRTMNYVEIPFLAHLAFGKDRGLQFFIHAGPQIGFLLGDSEKIDGDWDGTVAESYTNITVEQHGKAIDNKFDYGIAGGAGIELRTKAGNFIVEGRYYYALSDFYGSTKK
;
A
#
# COMPACT_ATOMS: atom_id res chain seq x y z
N MET A 1 -8.18 3.63 -33.90
CA MET A 1 -7.74 2.27 -33.58
C MET A 1 -8.17 1.35 -34.70
N ASN A 2 -7.21 0.71 -35.38
CA ASN A 2 -7.52 -0.06 -36.60
C ASN A 2 -8.26 -1.36 -36.24
N LEU A 3 -9.21 -1.78 -37.07
CA LEU A 3 -10.00 -3.01 -36.90
C LEU A 3 -9.13 -4.24 -36.60
N ARG A 4 -7.95 -4.31 -37.22
CA ARG A 4 -6.95 -5.36 -36.93
C ARG A 4 -6.45 -5.37 -35.49
N THR A 5 -6.25 -4.18 -34.89
CA THR A 5 -5.81 -4.05 -33.50
C THR A 5 -6.90 -4.48 -32.52
N ILE A 6 -8.17 -4.18 -32.84
CA ILE A 6 -9.33 -4.60 -32.04
C ILE A 6 -9.47 -6.12 -32.06
N ILE A 7 -9.32 -6.74 -33.24
CA ILE A 7 -9.42 -8.19 -33.40
C ILE A 7 -8.27 -8.91 -32.64
N ILE A 8 -7.04 -8.39 -32.70
CA ILE A 8 -5.91 -8.96 -31.98
C ILE A 8 -6.14 -8.84 -30.45
N PHE A 9 -6.66 -7.69 -29.97
CA PHE A 9 -6.95 -7.51 -28.56
C PHE A 9 -8.10 -8.43 -28.08
N ALA A 10 -9.14 -8.62 -28.89
CA ALA A 10 -10.24 -9.53 -28.60
C ALA A 10 -9.78 -11.00 -28.59
N LEU A 11 -8.88 -11.41 -29.51
CA LEU A 11 -8.29 -12.73 -29.53
C LEU A 11 -7.37 -12.99 -28.35
N LEU A 12 -6.58 -12.01 -27.92
CA LEU A 12 -5.77 -12.09 -26.68
C LEU A 12 -6.65 -12.22 -25.42
N MET A 13 -7.73 -11.44 -25.34
CA MET A 13 -8.69 -11.55 -24.23
C MET A 13 -9.41 -12.91 -24.22
N CYS A 14 -9.80 -13.45 -25.38
CA CYS A 14 -10.37 -14.80 -25.50
C CYS A 14 -9.38 -15.91 -25.13
N ALA A 15 -8.09 -15.76 -25.44
CA ALA A 15 -7.06 -16.73 -25.06
C ALA A 15 -6.86 -16.81 -23.54
N CYS A 16 -7.12 -15.73 -22.81
CA CYS A 16 -7.05 -15.71 -21.33
C CYS A 16 -8.25 -16.40 -20.66
N ILE A 17 -9.34 -16.68 -21.38
CA ILE A 17 -10.57 -17.30 -20.86
C ILE A 17 -10.56 -18.82 -21.02
N LEU A 18 -9.64 -19.38 -21.81
CA LEU A 18 -9.53 -20.82 -21.96
C LEU A 18 -9.05 -21.44 -20.63
N PRO A 19 -9.88 -22.29 -19.98
CA PRO A 19 -9.43 -22.99 -18.79
C PRO A 19 -8.29 -23.92 -19.19
N LEU A 20 -7.07 -23.59 -18.78
CA LEU A 20 -5.90 -24.44 -18.91
C LEU A 20 -6.03 -25.64 -17.95
N HIS A 21 -6.76 -26.68 -18.35
CA HIS A 21 -6.88 -27.94 -17.60
C HIS A 21 -5.59 -28.78 -17.59
N ALA A 22 -4.44 -28.20 -17.91
CA ALA A 22 -3.18 -28.95 -18.09
C ALA A 22 -2.35 -29.11 -16.80
N GLN A 23 -2.79 -28.63 -15.63
CA GLN A 23 -2.01 -28.75 -14.40
C GLN A 23 -2.79 -29.47 -13.32
N VAL A 24 -2.24 -30.58 -12.84
CA VAL A 24 -2.80 -31.40 -11.74
C VAL A 24 -2.48 -30.70 -10.42
N GLY A 25 -3.21 -29.62 -10.11
CA GLY A 25 -3.21 -28.98 -8.80
C GLY A 25 -4.24 -29.65 -7.89
N GLU A 26 -3.92 -29.78 -6.62
CA GLU A 26 -4.90 -30.18 -5.61
C GLU A 26 -5.83 -28.97 -5.34
N GLN A 27 -7.10 -29.07 -5.75
CA GLN A 27 -8.09 -28.03 -5.47
C GLN A 27 -8.34 -27.93 -3.97
N ARG A 28 -8.31 -26.70 -3.46
CA ARG A 28 -8.55 -26.38 -2.06
C ARG A 28 -9.55 -25.24 -1.96
N HIS A 29 -10.54 -25.41 -1.10
CA HIS A 29 -11.55 -24.37 -0.83
C HIS A 29 -11.41 -23.90 0.62
N ASN A 30 -10.22 -23.43 0.99
CA ASN A 30 -9.95 -23.00 2.36
C ASN A 30 -10.16 -21.49 2.47
N PHE A 31 -11.14 -21.09 3.25
CA PHE A 31 -11.40 -19.70 3.60
C PHE A 31 -10.95 -19.45 5.03
N ALA A 32 -10.25 -18.32 5.23
CA ALA A 32 -9.79 -17.88 6.53
C ALA A 32 -10.06 -16.40 6.72
N VAL A 33 -10.39 -16.01 7.93
CA VAL A 33 -10.48 -14.61 8.35
C VAL A 33 -9.53 -14.36 9.49
N GLY A 34 -9.03 -13.13 9.59
CA GLY A 34 -8.10 -12.75 10.62
C GLY A 34 -8.13 -11.26 10.90
N VAL A 35 -7.34 -10.85 11.88
CA VAL A 35 -7.05 -9.46 12.20
C VAL A 35 -5.58 -9.19 11.95
N ASN A 36 -5.27 -7.98 11.54
CA ASN A 36 -3.90 -7.54 11.34
C ASN A 36 -3.65 -6.23 12.07
N GLY A 37 -2.38 -5.92 12.30
CA GLY A 37 -1.95 -4.65 12.86
C GLY A 37 -0.44 -4.51 12.74
N GLY A 38 0.02 -3.28 12.59
CA GLY A 38 1.42 -3.00 12.37
C GLY A 38 1.76 -1.53 12.39
N ILE A 39 2.97 -1.23 11.95
CA ILE A 39 3.50 0.13 11.79
C ILE A 39 3.82 0.38 10.33
N ASN A 40 3.58 1.61 9.88
CA ASN A 40 3.97 2.11 8.56
C ASN A 40 5.15 3.07 8.70
N LEU A 41 6.10 2.97 7.80
CA LEU A 41 7.14 3.98 7.61
C LEU A 41 6.87 4.70 6.30
N ASN A 42 6.44 5.95 6.40
CA ASN A 42 5.92 6.72 5.28
C ASN A 42 6.91 7.78 4.81
N SER A 43 6.99 7.98 3.51
CA SER A 43 7.65 9.12 2.88
C SER A 43 6.90 9.51 1.61
N VAL A 44 6.93 10.77 1.25
CA VAL A 44 6.24 11.31 0.07
C VAL A 44 7.26 11.95 -0.86
N SER A 45 7.13 11.71 -2.16
CA SER A 45 7.97 12.35 -3.16
C SER A 45 7.36 13.68 -3.60
N PHE A 46 8.07 14.77 -3.37
CA PHE A 46 7.70 16.12 -3.82
C PHE A 46 8.55 16.59 -4.98
N SER A 47 7.99 17.49 -5.81
CA SER A 47 8.72 18.23 -6.82
C SER A 47 8.35 19.72 -6.71
N PRO A 48 9.29 20.61 -6.26
CA PRO A 48 10.67 20.34 -5.84
C PRO A 48 10.77 19.43 -4.61
N SER A 49 11.93 18.75 -4.47
CA SER A 49 12.13 17.78 -3.38
C SER A 49 12.21 18.48 -2.02
N VAL A 50 11.51 17.93 -1.03
CA VAL A 50 11.51 18.37 0.37
C VAL A 50 12.27 17.34 1.20
N LYS A 51 13.19 17.81 2.07
CA LYS A 51 13.88 16.92 3.01
C LYS A 51 12.91 16.43 4.07
N GLN A 52 12.79 15.10 4.22
CA GLN A 52 11.84 14.45 5.12
C GLN A 52 12.53 13.37 5.93
N LYS A 53 11.99 13.14 7.13
CA LYS A 53 12.15 11.91 7.90
C LYS A 53 10.99 10.98 7.60
N ASN A 54 11.18 9.68 7.77
CA ASN A 54 10.08 8.74 7.69
C ASN A 54 9.09 8.99 8.82
N LEU A 55 7.86 9.31 8.47
CA LEU A 55 6.78 9.39 9.45
C LEU A 55 6.32 7.97 9.83
N MET A 56 6.36 7.68 11.13
CA MET A 56 5.84 6.43 11.66
C MET A 56 4.33 6.56 11.90
N GLY A 57 3.54 5.76 11.19
CA GLY A 57 2.10 5.63 11.37
C GLY A 57 1.73 4.24 11.85
N ILE A 58 0.48 4.07 12.23
CA ILE A 58 -0.10 2.78 12.60
C ILE A 58 -1.03 2.27 11.50
N ASN A 59 -1.15 0.96 11.39
CA ASN A 59 -2.18 0.32 10.60
C ASN A 59 -2.86 -0.80 11.38
N GLY A 60 -4.06 -1.15 10.98
CA GLY A 60 -4.77 -2.28 11.55
C GLY A 60 -6.12 -2.50 10.87
N GLY A 61 -6.55 -3.75 10.84
CA GLY A 61 -7.78 -4.10 10.17
C GLY A 61 -8.14 -5.57 10.21
N VAL A 62 -8.94 -5.95 9.23
CA VAL A 62 -9.41 -7.32 9.05
C VAL A 62 -8.95 -7.87 7.71
N THR A 63 -8.69 -9.15 7.68
CA THR A 63 -8.20 -9.89 6.51
C THR A 63 -9.12 -11.06 6.20
N ALA A 64 -9.43 -11.26 4.94
CA ALA A 64 -10.05 -12.48 4.43
C ALA A 64 -9.14 -13.09 3.36
N ARG A 65 -8.85 -14.38 3.48
CA ARG A 65 -7.99 -15.13 2.55
C ARG A 65 -8.69 -16.37 2.06
N TYR A 66 -8.59 -16.59 0.77
CA TYR A 66 -9.08 -17.79 0.12
C TYR A 66 -7.93 -18.52 -0.57
N ILE A 67 -7.71 -19.79 -0.22
CA ILE A 67 -6.73 -20.65 -0.87
C ILE A 67 -7.49 -21.50 -1.89
N SER A 68 -7.13 -21.35 -3.16
CA SER A 68 -7.78 -22.04 -4.27
C SER A 68 -7.13 -23.38 -4.61
N GLU A 69 -5.81 -23.43 -4.62
CA GLU A 69 -5.08 -24.56 -5.16
C GLU A 69 -3.73 -24.78 -4.46
N LYS A 70 -3.23 -25.99 -4.54
CA LYS A 70 -1.89 -26.36 -4.13
C LYS A 70 -1.19 -27.14 -5.24
N TYR A 71 0.00 -26.69 -5.63
CA TYR A 71 0.87 -27.36 -6.56
C TYR A 71 2.14 -27.80 -5.83
N PHE A 72 2.32 -29.08 -5.55
CA PHE A 72 3.45 -29.60 -4.75
C PHE A 72 3.59 -28.88 -3.40
N SER A 73 4.59 -28.00 -3.28
CA SER A 73 4.83 -27.16 -2.10
C SER A 73 4.34 -25.73 -2.21
N MET A 74 3.81 -25.33 -3.38
CA MET A 74 3.30 -23.99 -3.64
C MET A 74 1.79 -23.95 -3.41
N ILE A 75 1.33 -23.02 -2.59
CA ILE A 75 -0.07 -22.78 -2.22
C ILE A 75 -0.47 -21.45 -2.84
N CYS A 76 -1.53 -21.49 -3.65
CA CYS A 76 -2.03 -20.31 -4.38
C CYS A 76 -3.36 -19.86 -3.80
N GLY A 77 -3.53 -18.56 -3.66
CA GLY A 77 -4.75 -17.96 -3.15
C GLY A 77 -4.86 -16.48 -3.43
N ALA A 78 -5.91 -15.89 -2.89
CA ALA A 78 -6.15 -14.46 -2.91
C ALA A 78 -6.46 -13.96 -1.50
N GLN A 79 -6.08 -12.72 -1.23
CA GLN A 79 -6.32 -12.05 0.04
C GLN A 79 -6.92 -10.67 -0.21
N ILE A 80 -7.94 -10.34 0.55
CA ILE A 80 -8.51 -9.00 0.63
C ILE A 80 -8.45 -8.53 2.07
N GLU A 81 -8.18 -7.25 2.25
CA GLU A 81 -8.14 -6.64 3.58
C GLU A 81 -8.99 -5.37 3.61
N LEU A 82 -9.40 -4.99 4.80
CA LEU A 82 -9.98 -3.70 5.09
C LEU A 82 -9.20 -3.13 6.28
N ASN A 83 -8.37 -2.14 6.00
CA ASN A 83 -7.43 -1.59 6.97
C ASN A 83 -7.69 -0.10 7.21
N PHE A 84 -7.57 0.33 8.45
CA PHE A 84 -7.27 1.70 8.80
C PHE A 84 -5.75 1.88 8.74
N SER A 85 -5.27 2.95 8.10
CA SER A 85 -3.85 3.18 7.92
C SER A 85 -3.51 4.66 8.02
N GLN A 86 -2.44 4.98 8.74
CA GLN A 86 -1.92 6.33 8.86
C GLN A 86 -0.72 6.49 7.94
N HIS A 87 -0.82 7.48 7.05
CA HIS A 87 0.25 7.92 6.14
C HIS A 87 0.66 9.35 6.45
N GLY A 88 1.68 9.84 5.72
CA GLY A 88 2.09 11.23 5.82
C GLY A 88 3.58 11.41 5.70
N TRP A 89 4.04 12.58 6.11
CA TRP A 89 5.46 12.95 6.10
C TRP A 89 5.81 13.87 7.26
N ASP A 90 7.10 13.88 7.58
CA ASP A 90 7.70 14.72 8.62
C ASP A 90 8.86 15.49 8.00
N GLU A 91 8.76 16.82 7.92
CA GLU A 91 9.76 17.68 7.32
C GLU A 91 10.86 18.00 8.30
N TYR A 92 12.09 18.01 7.79
CA TYR A 92 13.27 18.27 8.58
C TYR A 92 14.10 19.39 7.95
N TYR A 93 14.45 20.38 8.78
CA TYR A 93 15.23 21.56 8.39
C TYR A 93 16.56 21.56 9.14
N GLU A 94 17.66 21.23 8.43
CA GLU A 94 19.00 21.13 9.04
C GLU A 94 19.48 22.48 9.62
N ASP A 95 19.20 23.57 8.91
CA ASP A 95 19.60 24.91 9.32
C ASP A 95 18.71 25.50 10.42
N TYR A 96 17.54 24.91 10.65
CA TYR A 96 16.52 25.38 11.59
C TYR A 96 15.92 24.24 12.40
N PRO A 97 16.68 23.65 13.33
CA PRO A 97 16.25 22.42 14.03
C PRO A 97 15.06 22.63 14.96
N THR A 98 14.66 23.87 15.22
CA THR A 98 13.47 24.24 16.00
C THR A 98 12.19 24.23 15.17
N LEU A 99 12.31 24.24 13.85
CA LEU A 99 11.17 24.19 12.94
C LEU A 99 10.87 22.73 12.56
N SER A 100 9.62 22.35 12.66
CA SER A 100 9.13 21.09 12.12
C SER A 100 7.73 21.23 11.55
N TYR A 101 7.44 20.42 10.54
CA TYR A 101 6.12 20.29 9.97
C TYR A 101 5.82 18.81 9.76
N THR A 102 4.74 18.37 10.37
CA THR A 102 4.29 16.97 10.24
C THR A 102 2.87 16.96 9.72
N ARG A 103 2.62 16.22 8.65
CA ARG A 103 1.27 15.98 8.16
C ARG A 103 0.92 14.51 8.26
N THR A 104 -0.17 14.21 8.94
CA THR A 104 -0.71 12.86 9.09
C THR A 104 -2.03 12.76 8.35
N MET A 105 -2.15 11.72 7.53
CA MET A 105 -3.33 11.41 6.73
C MET A 105 -3.87 10.05 7.13
N ASN A 106 -5.15 9.97 7.46
CA ASN A 106 -5.82 8.73 7.85
C ASN A 106 -6.62 8.18 6.68
N TYR A 107 -6.35 6.93 6.31
CA TYR A 107 -6.99 6.24 5.20
C TYR A 107 -7.75 5.00 5.66
N VAL A 108 -8.80 4.67 4.92
CA VAL A 108 -9.29 3.29 4.82
C VAL A 108 -8.75 2.71 3.53
N GLU A 109 -8.09 1.55 3.63
CA GLU A 109 -7.41 0.89 2.52
C GLU A 109 -7.99 -0.50 2.28
N ILE A 110 -8.08 -0.85 1.01
CA ILE A 110 -8.56 -2.16 0.57
C ILE A 110 -7.53 -2.75 -0.42
N PRO A 111 -6.52 -3.47 0.07
CA PRO A 111 -5.64 -4.24 -0.78
C PRO A 111 -6.30 -5.54 -1.28
N PHE A 112 -6.08 -5.84 -2.56
CA PHE A 112 -6.46 -7.09 -3.23
C PHE A 112 -5.19 -7.81 -3.66
N LEU A 113 -4.79 -8.82 -2.92
CA LEU A 113 -3.48 -9.43 -3.06
C LEU A 113 -3.57 -10.87 -3.59
N ALA A 114 -2.81 -11.19 -4.60
CA ALA A 114 -2.46 -12.56 -4.91
C ALA A 114 -1.56 -13.10 -3.78
N HIS A 115 -1.83 -14.30 -3.30
CA HIS A 115 -1.07 -14.96 -2.23
C HIS A 115 -0.43 -16.22 -2.74
N LEU A 116 0.90 -16.28 -2.65
CA LEU A 116 1.69 -17.45 -2.98
C LEU A 116 2.49 -17.86 -1.75
N ALA A 117 2.23 -19.04 -1.21
CA ALA A 117 2.94 -19.56 -0.06
C ALA A 117 3.68 -20.86 -0.42
N PHE A 118 4.80 -21.07 0.24
CA PHE A 118 5.69 -22.22 0.05
C PHE A 118 5.90 -22.92 1.39
N GLY A 119 5.69 -24.21 1.41
CA GLY A 119 5.88 -25.02 2.61
C GLY A 119 4.86 -26.12 2.79
N LYS A 120 4.82 -26.66 4.00
CA LYS A 120 3.90 -27.74 4.39
C LYS A 120 2.55 -27.16 4.83
N ASP A 121 1.50 -27.94 4.78
CA ASP A 121 0.15 -27.53 5.20
C ASP A 121 0.05 -27.16 6.68
N ARG A 122 0.97 -27.67 7.49
CA ARG A 122 1.11 -27.34 8.92
C ARG A 122 2.56 -26.98 9.21
N GLY A 123 2.76 -26.00 10.13
CA GLY A 123 4.05 -25.49 10.51
C GLY A 123 4.41 -24.22 9.77
N LEU A 124 5.68 -23.99 9.55
CA LEU A 124 6.20 -22.77 8.97
C LEU A 124 6.04 -22.78 7.45
N GLN A 125 5.48 -21.68 6.93
CA GLN A 125 5.40 -21.36 5.52
C GLN A 125 6.06 -20.01 5.26
N PHE A 126 6.70 -19.87 4.12
CA PHE A 126 7.13 -18.60 3.57
C PHE A 126 6.11 -18.15 2.50
N PHE A 127 5.77 -16.89 2.44
CA PHE A 127 4.83 -16.39 1.44
C PHE A 127 5.26 -15.05 0.84
N ILE A 128 4.70 -14.78 -0.35
CA ILE A 128 4.76 -13.50 -1.02
C ILE A 128 3.34 -13.05 -1.38
N HIS A 129 3.15 -11.75 -1.35
CA HIS A 129 1.92 -11.07 -1.79
C HIS A 129 2.22 -10.06 -2.86
N ALA A 130 1.30 -9.86 -3.80
CA ALA A 130 1.34 -8.72 -4.70
C ALA A 130 -0.07 -8.43 -5.23
N GLY A 131 -0.37 -7.17 -5.44
CA GLY A 131 -1.63 -6.78 -6.06
C GLY A 131 -1.98 -5.30 -5.94
N PRO A 132 -3.09 -4.89 -6.52
CA PRO A 132 -3.59 -3.53 -6.42
C PRO A 132 -4.11 -3.22 -5.01
N GLN A 133 -3.97 -1.96 -4.63
CA GLN A 133 -4.53 -1.42 -3.40
C GLN A 133 -5.25 -0.12 -3.72
N ILE A 134 -6.42 0.08 -3.13
CA ILE A 134 -7.16 1.34 -3.18
C ILE A 134 -7.30 1.89 -1.77
N GLY A 135 -7.35 3.21 -1.65
CA GLY A 135 -7.46 3.92 -0.40
C GLY A 135 -8.43 5.10 -0.47
N PHE A 136 -9.09 5.38 0.63
CA PHE A 136 -9.96 6.54 0.78
C PHE A 136 -9.52 7.36 1.98
N LEU A 137 -9.20 8.63 1.75
CA LEU A 137 -8.84 9.56 2.80
C LEU A 137 -10.06 9.87 3.68
N LEU A 138 -9.94 9.60 4.97
CA LEU A 138 -10.93 9.94 5.98
C LEU A 138 -10.73 11.36 6.50
N GLY A 139 -9.48 11.78 6.63
CA GLY A 139 -9.11 13.10 7.13
C GLY A 139 -7.61 13.21 7.29
N ASP A 140 -7.16 14.44 7.47
CA ASP A 140 -5.76 14.76 7.69
C ASP A 140 -5.61 15.74 8.84
N SER A 141 -4.41 15.81 9.39
CA SER A 141 -4.03 16.75 10.43
C SER A 141 -2.61 17.24 10.19
N GLU A 142 -2.41 18.51 10.47
CA GLU A 142 -1.11 19.17 10.37
C GLU A 142 -0.65 19.57 11.78
N LYS A 143 0.64 19.36 12.04
CA LYS A 143 1.30 19.81 13.25
C LYS A 143 2.49 20.66 12.83
N ILE A 144 2.47 21.89 13.29
CA ILE A 144 3.51 22.91 13.01
C ILE A 144 4.13 23.26 14.33
N ASP A 145 5.40 22.98 14.51
CA ASP A 145 6.17 23.36 15.71
C ASP A 145 7.27 24.37 15.32
N GLY A 146 7.48 25.39 16.16
CA GLY A 146 8.46 26.44 15.99
C GLY A 146 7.88 27.78 15.55
N ASP A 147 8.71 28.81 15.52
CA ASP A 147 8.35 30.17 15.11
C ASP A 147 8.30 30.29 13.59
N TRP A 148 7.14 29.95 13.04
CA TRP A 148 6.81 30.15 11.62
C TRP A 148 6.15 31.51 11.41
N ASP A 149 6.71 32.59 11.96
CA ASP A 149 6.20 33.92 11.72
C ASP A 149 6.37 34.28 10.23
N GLY A 150 5.34 34.86 9.60
CA GLY A 150 5.32 35.13 8.16
C GLY A 150 6.51 35.94 7.63
N THR A 151 7.13 36.72 8.52
CA THR A 151 8.40 37.46 8.23
C THR A 151 9.61 36.53 8.15
N VAL A 152 9.56 35.39 8.81
CA VAL A 152 10.64 34.38 8.84
C VAL A 152 10.59 33.52 7.59
N ALA A 153 9.41 33.19 7.09
CA ALA A 153 9.25 32.40 5.87
C ALA A 153 9.82 33.08 4.62
N GLU A 154 9.75 34.42 4.53
CA GLU A 154 10.37 35.19 3.46
C GLU A 154 11.91 35.28 3.59
N SER A 155 12.45 35.08 4.80
CA SER A 155 13.90 35.11 5.06
C SER A 155 14.59 33.77 4.77
N TYR A 156 13.84 32.65 4.67
CA TYR A 156 14.38 31.32 4.42
C TYR A 156 14.49 31.03 2.92
N THR A 157 15.61 31.41 2.32
CA THR A 157 15.87 31.29 0.87
C THR A 157 15.87 29.84 0.33
N ASN A 158 15.84 28.84 1.18
CA ASN A 158 15.99 27.42 0.79
C ASN A 158 14.89 26.49 1.33
N ILE A 159 13.78 27.04 1.85
CA ILE A 159 12.68 26.25 2.39
C ILE A 159 11.46 26.33 1.47
N THR A 160 10.98 25.18 1.01
CA THR A 160 9.73 25.07 0.26
C THR A 160 8.59 24.82 1.25
N VAL A 161 7.63 25.76 1.34
CA VAL A 161 6.46 25.68 2.25
C VAL A 161 5.13 25.65 1.50
N GLU A 162 5.15 25.46 0.18
CA GLU A 162 3.96 25.47 -0.67
C GLU A 162 2.95 24.35 -0.32
N GLN A 163 3.42 23.30 0.36
CA GLN A 163 2.62 22.17 0.81
C GLN A 163 1.91 22.41 2.15
N HIS A 164 2.34 23.42 2.93
CA HIS A 164 1.78 23.75 4.24
C HIS A 164 0.38 24.35 4.09
N GLY A 165 -0.60 23.82 4.84
CA GLY A 165 -1.98 24.28 4.79
C GLY A 165 -2.71 24.00 3.47
N LYS A 166 -2.08 23.31 2.53
CA LYS A 166 -2.70 23.00 1.24
C LYS A 166 -3.73 21.90 1.41
N ALA A 167 -4.96 22.14 0.94
CA ALA A 167 -6.00 21.13 0.96
C ALA A 167 -5.63 19.92 0.09
N ILE A 168 -6.05 18.72 0.51
CA ILE A 168 -5.91 17.51 -0.29
C ILE A 168 -7.07 17.46 -1.27
N ASP A 169 -6.76 17.57 -2.57
CA ASP A 169 -7.75 17.61 -3.64
C ASP A 169 -8.31 16.22 -3.93
N ASN A 170 -7.45 15.20 -3.98
CA ASN A 170 -7.83 13.82 -4.24
C ASN A 170 -7.89 13.01 -2.94
N LYS A 171 -9.11 12.62 -2.59
CA LYS A 171 -9.36 11.73 -1.44
C LYS A 171 -9.24 10.25 -1.78
N PHE A 172 -9.14 9.93 -3.07
CA PHE A 172 -9.00 8.57 -3.57
C PHE A 172 -7.54 8.30 -3.92
N ASP A 173 -6.98 7.27 -3.30
CA ASP A 173 -5.64 6.77 -3.54
C ASP A 173 -5.70 5.40 -4.20
N TYR A 174 -4.75 5.12 -5.08
CA TYR A 174 -4.59 3.80 -5.69
C TYR A 174 -3.12 3.54 -6.01
N GLY A 175 -2.76 2.27 -5.94
CA GLY A 175 -1.39 1.87 -6.18
C GLY A 175 -1.21 0.37 -6.20
N ILE A 176 0.03 -0.05 -6.03
CA ILE A 176 0.43 -1.45 -6.01
C ILE A 176 1.09 -1.75 -4.67
N ALA A 177 0.62 -2.79 -4.02
CA ALA A 177 1.22 -3.34 -2.80
C ALA A 177 1.94 -4.64 -3.12
N GLY A 178 3.09 -4.85 -2.48
CA GLY A 178 3.83 -6.11 -2.56
C GLY A 178 4.57 -6.37 -1.27
N GLY A 179 4.62 -7.63 -0.85
CA GLY A 179 5.22 -8.00 0.42
C GLY A 179 5.63 -9.46 0.48
N ALA A 180 6.34 -9.77 1.54
CA ALA A 180 6.76 -11.12 1.86
C ALA A 180 6.74 -11.35 3.37
N GLY A 181 6.55 -12.59 3.77
CA GLY A 181 6.48 -12.92 5.19
C GLY A 181 6.57 -14.40 5.48
N ILE A 182 6.39 -14.67 6.74
CA ILE A 182 6.32 -16.02 7.27
C ILE A 182 4.98 -16.24 7.97
N GLU A 183 4.43 -17.42 7.79
CA GLU A 183 3.19 -17.86 8.43
C GLU A 183 3.45 -19.14 9.20
N LEU A 184 3.13 -19.14 10.50
CA LEU A 184 3.14 -20.32 11.34
C LEU A 184 1.70 -20.85 11.47
N ARG A 185 1.42 -21.96 10.82
CA ARG A 185 0.11 -22.63 10.84
C ARG A 185 0.02 -23.61 11.99
N THR A 186 -0.85 -23.30 12.94
CA THR A 186 -1.10 -24.13 14.12
C THR A 186 -2.55 -24.61 14.17
N LYS A 187 -2.85 -25.49 15.13
CA LYS A 187 -4.23 -25.93 15.38
C LYS A 187 -5.12 -24.82 15.96
N ALA A 188 -4.52 -23.84 16.64
CA ALA A 188 -5.21 -22.73 17.29
C ALA A 188 -5.44 -21.52 16.36
N GLY A 189 -4.73 -21.47 15.23
CA GLY A 189 -4.78 -20.37 14.26
C GLY A 189 -3.46 -20.18 13.54
N ASN A 190 -3.43 -19.21 12.65
CA ASN A 190 -2.26 -18.87 11.87
C ASN A 190 -1.65 -17.55 12.39
N PHE A 191 -0.36 -17.57 12.68
CA PHE A 191 0.40 -16.38 13.09
C PHE A 191 1.28 -15.93 11.94
N ILE A 192 1.18 -14.64 11.59
CA ILE A 192 1.79 -14.08 10.40
C ILE A 192 2.67 -12.91 10.79
N VAL A 193 3.89 -12.87 10.24
CA VAL A 193 4.77 -11.69 10.26
C VAL A 193 5.11 -11.35 8.82
N GLU A 194 4.84 -10.10 8.43
CA GLU A 194 4.97 -9.64 7.05
C GLU A 194 5.64 -8.27 6.98
N GLY A 195 6.50 -8.09 5.98
CA GLY A 195 6.97 -6.80 5.50
C GLY A 195 6.31 -6.48 4.16
N ARG A 196 5.69 -5.31 4.04
CA ARG A 196 4.96 -4.88 2.85
C ARG A 196 5.46 -3.52 2.38
N TYR A 197 5.55 -3.34 1.09
CA TYR A 197 5.81 -2.07 0.43
C TYR A 197 4.59 -1.68 -0.39
N TYR A 198 4.19 -0.41 -0.28
CA TYR A 198 3.13 0.19 -1.09
C TYR A 198 3.71 1.30 -1.96
N TYR A 199 3.39 1.27 -3.23
CA TYR A 199 3.73 2.29 -4.19
C TYR A 199 2.47 2.97 -4.72
N ALA A 200 2.23 4.20 -4.28
CA ALA A 200 1.11 5.01 -4.74
C ALA A 200 1.31 5.45 -6.20
N LEU A 201 0.27 5.35 -6.99
CA LEU A 201 0.20 5.81 -8.37
C LEU A 201 -0.66 7.08 -8.51
N SER A 202 -1.40 7.43 -7.47
CA SER A 202 -2.22 8.63 -7.39
C SER A 202 -1.39 9.84 -6.94
N ASP A 203 -1.90 11.04 -7.24
CA ASP A 203 -1.39 12.31 -6.75
C ASP A 203 -2.49 12.97 -5.90
N PHE A 204 -2.23 13.15 -4.60
CA PHE A 204 -3.19 13.71 -3.66
C PHE A 204 -3.36 15.24 -3.79
N TYR A 205 -2.41 15.96 -4.39
CA TYR A 205 -2.52 17.40 -4.64
C TYR A 205 -3.10 17.76 -6.01
N GLY A 206 -3.45 16.77 -6.84
CA GLY A 206 -4.05 17.01 -8.14
C GLY A 206 -3.21 17.93 -9.02
N SER A 207 -1.87 17.77 -8.98
CA SER A 207 -0.99 18.62 -9.76
C SER A 207 -1.27 18.42 -11.25
N THR A 208 -1.94 19.41 -11.83
CA THR A 208 -2.16 19.47 -13.27
C THR A 208 -0.79 19.62 -13.92
N LYS A 209 -0.23 18.53 -14.42
CA LYS A 209 0.89 18.63 -15.37
C LYS A 209 0.35 19.39 -16.58
N LYS A 210 0.65 20.69 -16.64
CA LYS A 210 0.53 21.45 -17.88
C LYS A 210 1.68 21.13 -18.82
#